data_f361e6d22aa3d2a786460c30b69f6fb2
#
_entry.id   f361e6d22aa3d2a786460c30b69f6fb2
#
_cell.length_a   1.000
_cell.length_b   1.000
_cell.length_c   1.000
_cell.angle_alpha   90.00
_cell.angle_beta   90.00
_cell.angle_gamma   90.00
#
_symmetry.space_group_name_H-M   'P 1'
#
loop_
_entity.id
_entity.type
_entity.pdbx_description
1 polymer ?
#
loop_
_entity_poly.entity_id
_entity_poly.type
_entity_poly.pdbx_seq_one_letter_code
_entity_poly.pdbx_strand_id
1 'polypeptide(L)'
;MPSSIKPKKLGHLVLKVRDIHESVRFYTEVLGLEVSDWIEEQMVFLRCGSDHHDLGLFQLPDNSPDLNNISSEGSPGLEHFSYEVEDYREVERAISILQEKNIEIVRGPGKHGPGENVFLVFRDPDGNFVEIYCEMVQVTEDQPYEPSVWEDNLDAFDQWHFKKFVVDPPALYEEKLKKSELS
;
A
#
# COMPACT_ATOMS: atom_id res chain seq x y z
N MET A 1 22.29 15.76 -25.35
CA MET A 1 21.44 14.54 -25.31
C MET A 1 20.90 14.37 -23.90
N PRO A 2 19.68 13.93 -23.66
CA PRO A 2 19.20 13.73 -22.29
C PRO A 2 20.06 12.68 -21.61
N SER A 3 20.52 12.98 -20.39
CA SER A 3 21.40 12.10 -19.61
C SER A 3 20.65 11.01 -18.83
N SER A 4 19.34 11.00 -18.86
CA SER A 4 18.49 10.06 -18.11
C SER A 4 17.18 9.76 -18.82
N ILE A 5 16.60 8.60 -18.50
CA ILE A 5 15.21 8.27 -18.84
C ILE A 5 14.31 9.16 -17.97
N LYS A 6 13.26 9.73 -18.57
CA LYS A 6 12.25 10.50 -17.85
C LYS A 6 10.91 9.75 -17.88
N PRO A 7 10.62 8.92 -16.88
CA PRO A 7 9.33 8.24 -16.81
C PRO A 7 8.20 9.29 -16.63
N LYS A 8 7.06 9.03 -17.25
CA LYS A 8 5.87 9.87 -17.13
C LYS A 8 5.13 9.60 -15.81
N LYS A 9 5.05 8.32 -15.43
CA LYS A 9 4.41 7.84 -14.19
C LYS A 9 4.88 6.41 -13.88
N LEU A 10 4.60 5.91 -12.69
CA LEU A 10 4.56 4.48 -12.45
C LEU A 10 3.37 3.90 -13.24
N GLY A 11 3.61 2.96 -14.14
CA GLY A 11 2.58 2.44 -15.05
C GLY A 11 1.71 1.38 -14.42
N HIS A 12 2.33 0.26 -14.04
CA HIS A 12 1.64 -0.87 -13.42
C HIS A 12 2.59 -1.68 -12.54
N LEU A 13 1.99 -2.53 -11.70
CA LEU A 13 2.65 -3.53 -10.88
C LEU A 13 2.21 -4.93 -11.32
N VAL A 14 3.09 -5.92 -11.22
CA VAL A 14 2.71 -7.34 -11.40
C VAL A 14 3.10 -8.12 -10.15
N LEU A 15 2.12 -8.78 -9.55
CA LEU A 15 2.29 -9.68 -8.42
C LEU A 15 2.27 -11.14 -8.89
N LYS A 16 3.09 -11.96 -8.28
CA LYS A 16 2.99 -13.41 -8.38
C LYS A 16 2.11 -13.90 -7.22
N VAL A 17 1.06 -14.64 -7.55
CA VAL A 17 0.04 -15.07 -6.60
C VAL A 17 -0.09 -16.59 -6.55
N ARG A 18 -0.47 -17.14 -5.40
CA ARG A 18 -0.65 -18.59 -5.20
C ARG A 18 -1.95 -19.10 -5.79
N ASP A 19 -3.02 -18.33 -5.67
CA ASP A 19 -4.34 -18.59 -6.23
C ASP A 19 -4.86 -17.33 -6.91
N ILE A 20 -4.79 -17.34 -8.25
CA ILE A 20 -5.18 -16.18 -9.06
C ILE A 20 -6.66 -15.83 -8.90
N HIS A 21 -7.53 -16.84 -8.67
CA HIS A 21 -8.96 -16.58 -8.50
C HIS A 21 -9.26 -15.99 -7.12
N GLU A 22 -8.58 -16.43 -6.07
CA GLU A 22 -8.67 -15.81 -4.74
C GLU A 22 -8.20 -14.37 -4.78
N SER A 23 -7.06 -14.12 -5.41
CA SER A 23 -6.52 -12.76 -5.57
C SER A 23 -7.45 -11.87 -6.40
N VAL A 24 -8.01 -12.38 -7.52
CA VAL A 24 -8.99 -11.61 -8.30
C VAL A 24 -10.21 -11.24 -7.45
N ARG A 25 -10.78 -12.19 -6.70
CA ARG A 25 -11.90 -11.88 -5.80
C ARG A 25 -11.53 -10.80 -4.78
N PHE A 26 -10.34 -10.88 -4.18
CA PHE A 26 -9.88 -9.87 -3.25
C PHE A 26 -9.81 -8.49 -3.91
N TYR A 27 -9.09 -8.35 -5.01
CA TYR A 27 -8.89 -7.05 -5.66
C TYR A 27 -10.18 -6.46 -6.25
N THR A 28 -11.11 -7.30 -6.69
CA THR A 28 -12.40 -6.82 -7.22
C THR A 28 -13.42 -6.52 -6.11
N GLU A 29 -13.52 -7.37 -5.08
CA GLU A 29 -14.54 -7.22 -4.05
C GLU A 29 -14.15 -6.33 -2.87
N VAL A 30 -12.84 -6.14 -2.62
CA VAL A 30 -12.33 -5.29 -1.52
C VAL A 30 -11.94 -3.92 -2.05
N LEU A 31 -11.11 -3.88 -3.10
CA LEU A 31 -10.60 -2.64 -3.68
C LEU A 31 -11.44 -2.11 -4.85
N GLY A 32 -12.38 -2.89 -5.37
CA GLY A 32 -13.24 -2.46 -6.46
C GLY A 32 -12.55 -2.36 -7.82
N LEU A 33 -11.42 -3.06 -8.02
CA LEU A 33 -10.75 -3.08 -9.32
C LEU A 33 -11.61 -3.83 -10.33
N GLU A 34 -11.49 -3.43 -11.60
CA GLU A 34 -12.17 -4.08 -12.71
C GLU A 34 -11.19 -4.96 -13.49
N VAL A 35 -11.63 -6.17 -13.84
CA VAL A 35 -10.85 -7.05 -14.72
C VAL A 35 -10.90 -6.52 -16.14
N SER A 36 -9.74 -6.37 -16.77
CA SER A 36 -9.60 -5.97 -18.18
C SER A 36 -9.46 -7.17 -19.09
N ASP A 37 -8.45 -8.01 -18.86
CA ASP A 37 -8.16 -9.17 -19.72
C ASP A 37 -7.55 -10.34 -18.95
N TRP A 38 -7.63 -11.53 -19.54
CA TRP A 38 -6.97 -12.75 -19.08
C TRP A 38 -6.02 -13.30 -20.14
N ILE A 39 -4.94 -13.93 -19.70
CA ILE A 39 -4.13 -14.85 -20.50
C ILE A 39 -4.35 -16.25 -19.94
N GLU A 40 -5.36 -16.94 -20.46
CA GLU A 40 -5.82 -18.23 -19.95
C GLU A 40 -5.97 -18.19 -18.39
N GLU A 41 -5.52 -19.24 -17.69
CA GLU A 41 -5.50 -19.30 -16.23
C GLU A 41 -4.16 -18.81 -15.64
N GLN A 42 -3.30 -18.18 -16.45
CA GLN A 42 -1.94 -17.84 -16.04
C GLN A 42 -1.77 -16.40 -15.60
N MET A 43 -2.52 -15.48 -16.19
CA MET A 43 -2.38 -14.07 -15.89
C MET A 43 -3.70 -13.33 -16.07
N VAL A 44 -3.94 -12.36 -15.19
CA VAL A 44 -5.07 -11.44 -15.29
C VAL A 44 -4.59 -10.01 -15.11
N PHE A 45 -5.27 -9.10 -15.79
CA PHE A 45 -5.02 -7.67 -15.72
C PHE A 45 -6.23 -6.96 -15.13
N LEU A 46 -5.95 -6.11 -14.13
CA LEU A 46 -6.96 -5.34 -13.41
C LEU A 46 -6.63 -3.85 -13.46
N ARG A 47 -7.66 -3.02 -13.40
CA ARG A 47 -7.53 -1.56 -13.41
C ARG A 47 -8.40 -0.90 -12.35
N CYS A 48 -7.94 0.25 -11.84
CA CYS A 48 -8.73 1.17 -11.02
C CYS A 48 -8.98 2.50 -11.74
N GLY A 49 -8.31 2.74 -12.86
CA GLY A 49 -8.38 3.97 -13.63
C GLY A 49 -8.67 3.75 -15.12
N SER A 50 -8.23 4.69 -15.93
CA SER A 50 -8.44 4.69 -17.39
C SER A 50 -7.39 3.91 -18.18
N ASP A 51 -6.28 3.52 -17.55
CA ASP A 51 -5.30 2.66 -18.20
C ASP A 51 -5.88 1.24 -18.35
N HIS A 52 -5.39 0.49 -19.32
CA HIS A 52 -5.81 -0.89 -19.52
C HIS A 52 -5.61 -1.75 -18.28
N HIS A 53 -4.53 -1.51 -17.54
CA HIS A 53 -4.26 -2.15 -16.24
C HIS A 53 -3.31 -1.33 -15.38
N ASP A 54 -3.53 -1.42 -14.09
CA ASP A 54 -2.69 -0.90 -13.02
C ASP A 54 -2.05 -2.04 -12.25
N LEU A 55 -2.71 -3.21 -12.23
CA LEU A 55 -2.26 -4.42 -11.57
C LEU A 55 -2.35 -5.62 -12.52
N GLY A 56 -1.27 -6.40 -12.61
CA GLY A 56 -1.25 -7.74 -13.18
C GLY A 56 -1.10 -8.78 -12.07
N LEU A 57 -1.82 -9.90 -12.17
CA LEU A 57 -1.64 -11.06 -11.30
C LEU A 57 -1.15 -12.22 -12.14
N PHE A 58 -0.07 -12.84 -11.71
CA PHE A 58 0.56 -13.98 -12.40
C PHE A 58 0.49 -15.21 -11.50
N GLN A 59 -0.18 -16.28 -11.99
CA GLN A 59 -0.32 -17.55 -11.27
C GLN A 59 1.04 -18.23 -11.07
N LEU A 60 1.39 -18.51 -9.83
CA LEU A 60 2.56 -19.34 -9.54
C LEU A 60 2.26 -20.82 -9.83
N PRO A 61 3.25 -21.61 -10.30
CA PRO A 61 3.13 -23.06 -10.35
C PRO A 61 2.87 -23.67 -8.96
N ASP A 62 2.09 -24.75 -8.88
CA ASP A 62 1.70 -25.42 -7.63
C ASP A 62 2.87 -25.81 -6.72
N ASN A 63 4.05 -26.05 -7.28
CA ASN A 63 5.25 -26.43 -6.56
C ASN A 63 6.18 -25.26 -6.24
N SER A 64 5.70 -24.03 -6.38
CA SER A 64 6.52 -22.86 -6.05
C SER A 64 6.86 -22.85 -4.56
N PRO A 65 8.11 -22.60 -4.19
CA PRO A 65 8.46 -22.51 -2.78
C PRO A 65 7.67 -21.40 -2.10
N ASP A 66 7.28 -21.67 -0.87
CA ASP A 66 6.57 -20.68 -0.05
C ASP A 66 7.53 -19.52 0.27
N LEU A 67 7.41 -18.46 -0.52
CA LEU A 67 8.19 -17.23 -0.33
C LEU A 67 7.50 -16.32 0.69
N ASN A 68 7.02 -16.86 1.80
CA ASN A 68 6.35 -16.13 2.88
C ASN A 68 7.16 -14.96 3.48
N ASN A 69 8.16 -14.47 2.79
CA ASN A 69 9.06 -13.42 3.23
C ASN A 69 9.48 -12.47 2.10
N ILE A 70 8.55 -12.04 1.24
CA ILE A 70 8.88 -10.96 0.30
C ILE A 70 9.11 -9.64 1.06
N SER A 71 8.52 -9.50 2.24
CA SER A 71 8.76 -8.40 3.19
C SER A 71 9.50 -8.88 4.45
N SER A 72 10.40 -9.86 4.34
CA SER A 72 11.25 -10.21 5.50
C SER A 72 12.14 -9.02 5.82
N GLU A 73 12.12 -8.57 7.06
CA GLU A 73 13.07 -7.59 7.55
C GLU A 73 14.49 -7.95 7.12
N GLY A 74 15.14 -7.04 6.39
CA GLY A 74 16.50 -7.20 5.93
C GLY A 74 16.72 -7.74 4.51
N SER A 75 15.68 -8.01 3.71
CA SER A 75 15.81 -8.38 2.31
C SER A 75 15.34 -7.27 1.37
N PRO A 76 16.08 -6.93 0.30
CA PRO A 76 15.61 -6.01 -0.72
C PRO A 76 14.36 -6.56 -1.41
N GLY A 77 13.34 -5.70 -1.62
CA GLY A 77 12.10 -6.11 -2.28
C GLY A 77 11.04 -5.03 -2.25
N LEU A 78 9.82 -5.41 -2.57
CA LEU A 78 8.64 -4.56 -2.42
C LEU A 78 8.24 -4.56 -0.94
N GLU A 79 8.15 -3.39 -0.33
CA GLU A 79 7.63 -3.26 1.04
C GLU A 79 6.10 -3.23 1.01
N HIS A 80 5.52 -2.28 0.26
CA HIS A 80 4.09 -2.20 0.00
C HIS A 80 3.81 -1.51 -1.34
N PHE A 81 2.58 -1.49 -1.76
CA PHE A 81 2.08 -0.67 -2.84
C PHE A 81 0.76 -0.03 -2.43
N SER A 82 0.46 1.14 -3.00
CA SER A 82 -0.60 2.00 -2.49
C SER A 82 -1.58 2.41 -3.58
N TYR A 83 -2.86 2.49 -3.21
CA TYR A 83 -3.94 3.09 -4.00
C TYR A 83 -4.41 4.38 -3.34
N GLU A 84 -4.55 5.42 -4.15
CA GLU A 84 -5.18 6.67 -3.70
C GLU A 84 -6.70 6.51 -3.63
N VAL A 85 -7.30 6.98 -2.54
CA VAL A 85 -8.75 7.08 -2.36
C VAL A 85 -9.14 8.55 -2.22
N GLU A 86 -10.42 8.86 -2.42
CA GLU A 86 -10.91 10.24 -2.54
C GLU A 86 -10.61 11.10 -1.31
N ASP A 87 -10.94 10.60 -0.12
CA ASP A 87 -10.77 11.34 1.14
C ASP A 87 -10.70 10.41 2.36
N TYR A 88 -10.57 10.99 3.56
CA TYR A 88 -10.53 10.25 4.82
C TYR A 88 -11.79 9.41 5.09
N ARG A 89 -12.96 9.77 4.55
CA ARG A 89 -14.19 8.99 4.72
C ARG A 89 -14.09 7.63 4.02
N GLU A 90 -13.41 7.59 2.86
CA GLU A 90 -13.14 6.31 2.18
C GLU A 90 -12.16 5.45 2.98
N VAL A 91 -11.20 6.04 3.70
CA VAL A 91 -10.34 5.29 4.63
C VAL A 91 -11.16 4.71 5.80
N GLU A 92 -12.06 5.49 6.41
CA GLU A 92 -12.97 5.00 7.47
C GLU A 92 -13.90 3.90 6.95
N ARG A 93 -14.42 4.05 5.74
CA ARG A 93 -15.24 3.03 5.09
C ARG A 93 -14.46 1.75 4.82
N ALA A 94 -13.22 1.86 4.38
CA ALA A 94 -12.35 0.72 4.15
C ALA A 94 -12.10 -0.08 5.44
N ILE A 95 -11.90 0.58 6.59
CA ILE A 95 -11.78 -0.11 7.88
C ILE A 95 -12.99 -1.01 8.14
N SER A 96 -14.19 -0.50 7.91
CA SER A 96 -15.43 -1.26 8.12
C SER A 96 -15.51 -2.47 7.17
N ILE A 97 -15.15 -2.29 5.90
CA ILE A 97 -15.13 -3.37 4.89
C ILE A 97 -14.12 -4.46 5.27
N LEU A 98 -12.90 -4.05 5.66
CA LEU A 98 -11.84 -4.99 6.03
C LEU A 98 -12.23 -5.81 7.26
N GLN A 99 -12.81 -5.17 8.28
CA GLN A 99 -13.30 -5.84 9.48
C GLN A 99 -14.45 -6.82 9.16
N GLU A 100 -15.42 -6.42 8.34
CA GLU A 100 -16.54 -7.27 7.92
C GLU A 100 -16.06 -8.51 7.14
N LYS A 101 -15.03 -8.34 6.31
CA LYS A 101 -14.44 -9.42 5.51
C LYS A 101 -13.35 -10.21 6.27
N ASN A 102 -13.05 -9.89 7.53
CA ASN A 102 -11.99 -10.48 8.35
C ASN A 102 -10.60 -10.39 7.69
N ILE A 103 -10.32 -9.27 7.02
CA ILE A 103 -9.01 -8.98 6.44
C ILE A 103 -8.14 -8.31 7.50
N GLU A 104 -6.89 -8.77 7.64
CA GLU A 104 -5.95 -8.24 8.61
C GLU A 104 -5.57 -6.80 8.28
N ILE A 105 -5.92 -5.87 9.19
CA ILE A 105 -5.38 -4.51 9.19
C ILE A 105 -4.03 -4.57 9.91
N VAL A 106 -2.98 -4.12 9.23
CA VAL A 106 -1.60 -4.19 9.75
C VAL A 106 -1.24 -2.94 10.54
N ARG A 107 -1.64 -1.77 10.02
CA ARG A 107 -1.35 -0.49 10.68
C ARG A 107 -2.29 0.62 10.18
N GLY A 108 -2.52 1.62 11.03
CA GLY A 108 -3.32 2.79 10.71
C GLY A 108 -4.75 2.74 11.24
N PRO A 109 -5.59 3.72 10.89
CA PRO A 109 -5.22 4.90 10.11
C PRO A 109 -4.24 5.82 10.85
N GLY A 110 -3.30 6.35 10.11
CA GLY A 110 -2.30 7.30 10.59
C GLY A 110 -2.07 8.43 9.58
N LYS A 111 -1.21 9.38 9.92
CA LYS A 111 -0.81 10.45 9.00
C LYS A 111 0.71 10.55 8.97
N HIS A 112 1.31 10.34 7.78
CA HIS A 112 2.75 10.49 7.61
C HIS A 112 3.23 11.94 7.79
N GLY A 113 4.46 12.12 8.24
CA GLY A 113 5.14 13.41 8.21
C GLY A 113 5.50 13.80 6.76
N PRO A 114 6.39 13.04 6.10
CA PRO A 114 6.68 13.23 4.68
C PRO A 114 5.41 13.01 3.84
N GLY A 115 5.09 13.96 2.97
CA GLY A 115 3.93 13.87 2.08
C GLY A 115 2.57 14.10 2.75
N GLU A 116 2.49 14.10 4.08
CA GLU A 116 1.29 14.38 4.90
C GLU A 116 0.07 13.49 4.61
N ASN A 117 0.22 12.43 3.83
CA ASN A 117 -0.87 11.55 3.47
C ASN A 117 -1.40 10.76 4.66
N VAL A 118 -2.71 10.60 4.70
CA VAL A 118 -3.38 9.67 5.61
C VAL A 118 -3.33 8.28 4.99
N PHE A 119 -2.98 7.26 5.79
CA PHE A 119 -2.75 5.89 5.33
C PHE A 119 -3.50 4.85 6.14
N LEU A 120 -3.76 3.72 5.53
CA LEU A 120 -4.23 2.47 6.15
C LEU A 120 -3.60 1.30 5.40
N VAL A 121 -2.97 0.37 6.12
CA VAL A 121 -2.29 -0.80 5.54
C VAL A 121 -2.95 -2.09 5.98
N PHE A 122 -3.18 -2.99 5.05
CA PHE A 122 -3.78 -4.31 5.25
C PHE A 122 -3.09 -5.37 4.39
N ARG A 123 -3.46 -6.64 4.56
CA ARG A 123 -2.87 -7.74 3.78
C ARG A 123 -3.79 -8.19 2.66
N ASP A 124 -3.19 -8.51 1.52
CA ASP A 124 -3.85 -9.30 0.49
C ASP A 124 -3.78 -10.82 0.82
N PRO A 125 -4.42 -11.70 0.02
CA PRO A 125 -4.42 -13.16 0.28
C PRO A 125 -3.03 -13.80 0.28
N ASP A 126 -2.08 -13.25 -0.44
CA ASP A 126 -0.69 -13.72 -0.48
C ASP A 126 0.20 -13.10 0.60
N GLY A 127 -0.35 -12.21 1.44
CA GLY A 127 0.33 -11.55 2.54
C GLY A 127 1.10 -10.29 2.14
N ASN A 128 0.93 -9.79 0.91
CA ASN A 128 1.52 -8.52 0.52
C ASN A 128 0.86 -7.38 1.29
N PHE A 129 1.64 -6.35 1.59
CA PHE A 129 1.11 -5.12 2.17
C PHE A 129 0.49 -4.25 1.07
N VAL A 130 -0.79 -3.97 1.24
CA VAL A 130 -1.56 -3.05 0.43
C VAL A 130 -1.89 -1.84 1.28
N GLU A 131 -1.54 -0.66 0.79
CA GLU A 131 -1.90 0.60 1.42
C GLU A 131 -3.02 1.27 0.63
N ILE A 132 -3.96 1.89 1.32
CA ILE A 132 -4.76 2.97 0.76
C ILE A 132 -4.39 4.28 1.42
N TYR A 133 -4.39 5.37 0.65
CA TYR A 133 -4.06 6.69 1.18
C TYR A 133 -4.91 7.79 0.56
N CYS A 134 -4.96 8.94 1.24
CA CYS A 134 -5.54 10.19 0.73
C CYS A 134 -4.73 11.40 1.20
N GLU A 135 -5.06 12.57 0.68
CA GLU A 135 -4.51 13.87 1.14
C GLU A 135 -3.00 14.04 0.96
N MET A 136 -2.38 13.33 0.01
CA MET A 136 -0.94 13.48 -0.23
C MET A 136 -0.62 14.85 -0.84
N VAL A 137 0.40 15.51 -0.31
CA VAL A 137 0.93 16.77 -0.83
C VAL A 137 1.23 16.64 -2.33
N GLN A 138 0.65 17.55 -3.12
CA GLN A 138 0.87 17.61 -4.56
C GLN A 138 2.00 18.60 -4.87
N VAL A 139 2.98 18.15 -5.63
CA VAL A 139 4.10 18.98 -6.08
C VAL A 139 3.82 19.42 -7.50
N THR A 140 3.63 20.73 -7.70
CA THR A 140 3.33 21.34 -9.00
C THR A 140 4.29 22.50 -9.29
N GLU A 141 4.22 23.05 -10.51
CA GLU A 141 5.01 24.25 -10.84
C GLU A 141 4.62 25.46 -9.97
N ASP A 142 3.34 25.57 -9.60
CA ASP A 142 2.81 26.66 -8.76
C ASP A 142 3.02 26.38 -7.25
N GLN A 143 3.26 25.13 -6.88
CA GLN A 143 3.52 24.69 -5.51
C GLN A 143 4.78 23.82 -5.49
N PRO A 144 5.96 24.41 -5.65
CA PRO A 144 7.22 23.67 -5.61
C PRO A 144 7.46 23.15 -4.20
N TYR A 145 8.03 21.95 -4.12
CA TYR A 145 8.37 21.29 -2.86
C TYR A 145 9.89 21.31 -2.65
N GLU A 146 10.32 21.83 -1.51
CA GLU A 146 11.72 21.78 -1.10
C GLU A 146 12.00 20.50 -0.32
N PRO A 147 12.83 19.60 -0.84
CA PRO A 147 13.16 18.36 -0.14
C PRO A 147 13.79 18.63 1.23
N SER A 148 13.37 17.87 2.23
CA SER A 148 13.91 17.95 3.59
C SER A 148 14.30 16.57 4.11
N VAL A 149 15.09 16.54 5.18
CA VAL A 149 15.46 15.32 5.90
C VAL A 149 14.71 15.32 7.21
N TRP A 150 13.79 14.36 7.35
CA TRP A 150 13.06 14.14 8.60
C TRP A 150 13.94 13.37 9.57
N GLU A 151 13.80 13.68 10.85
CA GLU A 151 14.40 12.86 11.91
C GLU A 151 13.69 11.50 11.97
N ASP A 152 14.43 10.46 12.36
CA ASP A 152 13.88 9.12 12.57
C ASP A 152 13.10 9.03 13.89
N ASN A 153 11.98 9.74 13.95
CA ASN A 153 11.11 9.83 15.12
C ASN A 153 9.64 9.56 14.75
N LEU A 154 8.75 9.60 15.74
CA LEU A 154 7.36 9.27 15.53
C LEU A 154 6.65 10.20 14.55
N ASP A 155 6.95 11.51 14.56
CA ASP A 155 6.31 12.49 13.71
C ASP A 155 6.56 12.25 12.21
N ALA A 156 7.71 11.63 11.87
CA ALA A 156 7.98 11.22 10.50
C ALA A 156 7.06 10.07 10.04
N PHE A 157 6.69 9.17 10.95
CA PHE A 157 5.91 7.96 10.62
C PHE A 157 4.42 8.13 10.85
N ASP A 158 4.02 8.79 11.94
CA ASP A 158 2.62 9.00 12.30
C ASP A 158 2.42 10.24 13.17
N GLN A 159 2.06 11.35 12.55
CA GLN A 159 1.75 12.62 13.22
C GLN A 159 0.52 12.53 14.14
N TRP A 160 -0.33 11.53 13.97
CA TRP A 160 -1.47 11.28 14.85
C TRP A 160 -1.09 10.53 16.13
N HIS A 161 0.14 10.02 16.22
CA HIS A 161 0.66 9.33 17.40
C HIS A 161 -0.27 8.20 17.85
N PHE A 162 -0.73 7.37 16.91
CA PHE A 162 -1.63 6.22 17.10
C PHE A 162 -3.04 6.54 17.63
N LYS A 163 -3.41 7.80 17.79
CA LYS A 163 -4.72 8.19 18.34
C LYS A 163 -5.93 7.64 17.60
N LYS A 164 -5.75 7.25 16.36
CA LYS A 164 -6.80 6.70 15.48
C LYS A 164 -6.54 5.26 15.06
N PHE A 165 -5.47 4.65 15.51
CA PHE A 165 -5.16 3.26 15.14
C PHE A 165 -6.27 2.31 15.60
N VAL A 166 -6.66 1.40 14.72
CA VAL A 166 -7.69 0.38 14.97
C VAL A 166 -7.09 -0.98 15.36
N VAL A 167 -5.77 -1.11 15.25
CA VAL A 167 -4.96 -2.24 15.70
C VAL A 167 -3.82 -1.71 16.56
N ASP A 168 -3.18 -2.59 17.33
CA ASP A 168 -2.01 -2.19 18.12
C ASP A 168 -0.90 -1.69 17.18
N PRO A 169 -0.21 -0.59 17.54
CA PRO A 169 0.86 -0.07 16.73
C PRO A 169 1.96 -1.10 16.52
N PRO A 170 2.60 -1.16 15.33
CA PRO A 170 3.77 -2.01 15.11
C PRO A 170 4.89 -1.73 16.12
N ALA A 171 5.65 -2.74 16.52
CA ALA A 171 6.73 -2.64 17.52
C ALA A 171 7.73 -1.50 17.23
N LEU A 172 8.05 -1.26 15.96
CA LEU A 172 8.89 -0.14 15.53
C LEU A 172 8.32 1.23 15.97
N TYR A 173 7.00 1.40 15.91
CA TYR A 173 6.34 2.64 16.35
C TYR A 173 6.30 2.76 17.86
N GLU A 174 6.12 1.65 18.57
CA GLU A 174 6.19 1.65 20.05
C GLU A 174 7.56 2.09 20.57
N GLU A 175 8.64 1.66 19.90
CA GLU A 175 10.00 2.12 20.26
C GLU A 175 10.17 3.63 20.06
N LYS A 176 9.63 4.17 18.96
CA LYS A 176 9.68 5.61 18.68
C LYS A 176 8.85 6.41 19.66
N LEU A 177 7.67 5.91 20.04
CA LEU A 177 6.83 6.53 21.05
C LEU A 177 7.55 6.61 22.40
N LYS A 178 8.16 5.52 22.87
CA LYS A 178 8.95 5.50 24.12
C LYS A 178 10.11 6.50 24.12
N LYS A 179 10.77 6.69 22.94
CA LYS A 179 11.84 7.69 22.82
C LYS A 179 11.31 9.12 22.88
N SER A 180 10.13 9.39 22.32
CA SER A 180 9.52 10.73 22.32
C SER A 180 8.98 11.14 23.71
N GLU A 181 8.59 10.19 24.56
CA GLU A 181 8.14 10.45 25.94
C GLU A 181 9.30 10.75 26.91
N LEU A 182 10.53 10.41 26.51
CA LEU A 182 11.74 10.61 27.32
C LEU A 182 12.53 11.88 26.94
N SER A 183 12.11 12.60 25.93
CA SER A 183 12.70 13.85 25.42
C SER A 183 11.87 15.06 25.85
#